data_4fce9f8c720e03ed6a8a5cc2914c61f0
#
_entry.id   4fce9f8c720e03ed6a8a5cc2914c61f0
#
_cell.length_a   1.000
_cell.length_b   1.000
_cell.length_c   1.000
_cell.angle_alpha   90.00
_cell.angle_beta   90.00
_cell.angle_gamma   90.00
#
_symmetry.space_group_name_H-M   'P 1'
#
loop_
_entity.id
_entity.type
_entity.pdbx_description
1 polymer ?
#
loop_
_entity_poly.entity_id
_entity_poly.type
_entity_poly.pdbx_seq_one_letter_code
_entity_poly.pdbx_strand_id
1 'polypeptide(L)'
;MKIINKILILSFAAILFSSCLKDLDTLPLNKTDFTSENAYADEGSYLKALAYINGYYMLVGQDDPGNNDLGFSDSGQSEFLRQWFNLNEMTCDGLKCVWGDSYLTELQHDSWGASTNDALVAVYTRAVKAIALANEFLLQTTDSKIDARGQSGIKGEIAGFRAEARFHRAMFFYVLMDEFGNPPFPMPENIGGDNPSRITRADLFKWLETELLDLGSDNSAMPAKGAVPYPRPTKGSVWALLSRMYLNAEVYTGTARWQDAKDAAQKVIEMGYTLAPKYSDMFRQDNTENGSAEKEFIFAIAYDRVSTQSWGGTSTFASASLSEDANLKLGAEFGLPKINAENWAGYHVPDDYVARFDLDGVVWGSKTNVFGYDRATSDKRAFFTNYGSTKEFDGNKVSTGWMCWKFCGLDYNDKLAQQDGVPGNWKISSADMPILRLAEMYLNYAEADARLNGGTVKDSKALGYIKELRNRAGVPMPTTISLEWLLDERAREFMWEGHRRVDLIRFGKFTDVNYPWTLKGGILNGKIAIPSYRTIFPIIQSDLSSNNNLIQNEGY
;
A
#
# COMPACT_ATOMS: atom_id res chain seq x y z
N MET A 1 -49.31 -25.62 56.18
CA MET A 1 -48.14 -24.68 56.27
C MET A 1 -46.91 -25.10 55.43
N LYS A 2 -46.42 -26.33 55.42
CA LYS A 2 -45.19 -26.71 54.69
C LYS A 2 -45.33 -26.69 53.17
N ILE A 3 -46.48 -26.79 52.56
CA ILE A 3 -46.70 -26.74 51.10
C ILE A 3 -46.81 -25.29 50.63
N ILE A 4 -47.47 -24.43 51.40
CA ILE A 4 -47.58 -22.98 51.07
C ILE A 4 -46.22 -22.28 51.07
N ASN A 5 -45.32 -22.65 52.03
CA ASN A 5 -43.98 -22.09 52.06
C ASN A 5 -43.09 -22.57 50.90
N LYS A 6 -43.30 -23.79 50.37
CA LYS A 6 -42.58 -24.27 49.19
C LYS A 6 -43.04 -23.57 47.91
N ILE A 7 -44.34 -23.27 47.78
CA ILE A 7 -44.90 -22.55 46.64
C ILE A 7 -44.44 -21.08 46.68
N LEU A 8 -44.40 -20.43 47.85
CA LEU A 8 -43.86 -19.07 47.98
C LEU A 8 -42.38 -18.97 47.65
N ILE A 9 -41.56 -19.96 48.04
CA ILE A 9 -40.13 -19.99 47.73
C ILE A 9 -39.91 -20.23 46.22
N LEU A 10 -40.69 -21.10 45.57
CA LEU A 10 -40.63 -21.32 44.13
C LEU A 10 -41.07 -20.07 43.34
N SER A 11 -42.12 -19.36 43.79
CA SER A 11 -42.58 -18.11 43.16
C SER A 11 -41.56 -16.98 43.31
N PHE A 12 -40.89 -16.89 44.45
CA PHE A 12 -39.83 -15.90 44.67
C PHE A 12 -38.57 -16.20 43.89
N ALA A 13 -38.19 -17.46 43.70
CA ALA A 13 -37.11 -17.89 42.84
C ALA A 13 -37.43 -17.62 41.35
N ALA A 14 -38.65 -17.82 40.88
CA ALA A 14 -39.07 -17.54 39.51
C ALA A 14 -39.02 -16.03 39.16
N ILE A 15 -39.28 -15.14 40.15
CA ILE A 15 -39.19 -13.68 39.97
C ILE A 15 -37.72 -13.21 39.90
N LEU A 16 -36.78 -13.91 40.53
CA LEU A 16 -35.36 -13.57 40.48
C LEU A 16 -34.69 -13.97 39.16
N PHE A 17 -35.29 -14.85 38.37
CA PHE A 17 -34.76 -15.25 37.05
C PHE A 17 -35.38 -14.47 35.88
N SER A 18 -36.35 -13.57 36.10
CA SER A 18 -36.99 -12.79 35.04
C SER A 18 -36.42 -11.37 34.90
N SER A 19 -35.38 -11.00 35.70
CA SER A 19 -34.96 -9.62 35.86
C SER A 19 -33.69 -9.22 35.04
N CYS A 20 -33.08 -10.10 34.25
CA CYS A 20 -31.78 -9.76 33.67
C CYS A 20 -31.64 -9.97 32.15
N LEU A 21 -32.70 -10.18 31.39
CA LEU A 21 -32.57 -10.38 29.94
C LEU A 21 -32.72 -9.13 29.07
N LYS A 22 -33.03 -7.97 29.66
CA LYS A 22 -33.13 -6.69 28.96
C LYS A 22 -32.18 -5.58 29.49
N ASP A 23 -31.46 -5.84 30.56
CA ASP A 23 -30.58 -4.86 31.19
C ASP A 23 -29.18 -4.76 30.53
N LEU A 24 -28.91 -5.68 29.61
CA LEU A 24 -27.67 -5.68 28.80
C LEU A 24 -27.80 -4.90 27.49
N ASP A 25 -29.04 -4.59 27.06
CA ASP A 25 -29.32 -3.74 25.90
C ASP A 25 -29.59 -2.29 26.33
N THR A 26 -28.76 -1.74 27.20
CA THR A 26 -28.89 -0.32 27.59
C THR A 26 -28.39 0.56 26.46
N LEU A 27 -29.31 1.27 25.83
CA LEU A 27 -28.94 2.43 25.00
C LEU A 27 -28.38 3.52 25.91
N PRO A 28 -27.31 4.24 25.50
CA PRO A 28 -26.80 5.37 26.25
C PRO A 28 -27.93 6.37 26.55
N LEU A 29 -28.05 6.79 27.80
CA LEU A 29 -29.06 7.75 28.22
C LEU A 29 -28.83 9.13 27.57
N ASN A 30 -27.61 9.40 27.16
CA ASN A 30 -27.25 10.61 26.45
C ASN A 30 -27.46 10.42 24.95
N LYS A 31 -28.40 11.14 24.36
CA LYS A 31 -28.72 11.06 22.92
C LYS A 31 -27.59 11.56 22.01
N THR A 32 -26.54 12.19 22.57
CA THR A 32 -25.34 12.65 21.85
C THR A 32 -24.23 11.61 21.83
N ASP A 33 -24.38 10.49 22.56
CA ASP A 33 -23.40 9.42 22.52
C ASP A 33 -23.44 8.72 21.14
N PHE A 34 -22.27 8.52 20.59
CA PHE A 34 -22.11 7.94 19.25
C PHE A 34 -22.40 6.43 19.31
N THR A 35 -23.58 6.05 18.87
CA THR A 35 -24.01 4.64 18.75
C THR A 35 -24.09 4.24 17.28
N SER A 36 -24.08 2.93 16.99
CA SER A 36 -24.28 2.44 15.62
C SER A 36 -25.58 2.99 14.99
N GLU A 37 -26.62 3.21 15.78
CA GLU A 37 -27.88 3.77 15.29
C GLU A 37 -27.74 5.24 14.89
N ASN A 38 -27.01 6.04 15.67
CA ASN A 38 -26.77 7.45 15.38
C ASN A 38 -25.74 7.64 14.24
N ALA A 39 -24.79 6.67 14.11
CA ALA A 39 -23.78 6.71 13.07
C ALA A 39 -24.35 6.61 11.65
N TYR A 40 -25.52 5.99 11.50
CA TYR A 40 -26.20 5.77 10.21
C TYR A 40 -27.59 6.45 10.16
N ALA A 41 -27.76 7.55 10.90
CA ALA A 41 -29.03 8.26 11.00
C ALA A 41 -29.46 8.95 9.71
N ASP A 42 -28.53 9.35 8.87
CA ASP A 42 -28.79 9.98 7.57
C ASP A 42 -28.09 9.24 6.41
N GLU A 43 -28.59 9.45 5.18
CA GLU A 43 -28.08 8.80 3.98
C GLU A 43 -26.61 9.12 3.69
N GLY A 44 -26.14 10.33 3.99
CA GLY A 44 -24.74 10.74 3.81
C GLY A 44 -23.76 10.06 4.77
N SER A 45 -24.25 9.51 5.88
CA SER A 45 -23.43 8.84 6.89
C SER A 45 -22.80 7.56 6.39
N TYR A 46 -23.44 6.86 5.44
CA TYR A 46 -22.89 5.65 4.84
C TYR A 46 -21.62 5.94 4.00
N LEU A 47 -21.65 7.02 3.22
CA LEU A 47 -20.46 7.43 2.45
C LEU A 47 -19.32 7.88 3.36
N LYS A 48 -19.61 8.57 4.46
CA LYS A 48 -18.60 8.97 5.46
C LYS A 48 -17.96 7.75 6.11
N ALA A 49 -18.75 6.74 6.47
CA ALA A 49 -18.23 5.50 7.04
C ALA A 49 -17.35 4.72 6.04
N LEU A 50 -17.73 4.67 4.77
CA LEU A 50 -16.90 4.10 3.71
C LEU A 50 -15.60 4.89 3.51
N ALA A 51 -15.67 6.22 3.48
CA ALA A 51 -14.51 7.09 3.37
C ALA A 51 -13.54 6.91 4.56
N TYR A 52 -14.07 6.65 5.76
CA TYR A 52 -13.23 6.36 6.94
C TYR A 52 -12.44 5.04 6.79
N ILE A 53 -13.03 4.00 6.18
CA ILE A 53 -12.29 2.76 5.86
C ILE A 53 -11.13 3.07 4.88
N ASN A 54 -11.41 3.85 3.84
CA ASN A 54 -10.37 4.29 2.89
C ASN A 54 -9.29 5.15 3.58
N GLY A 55 -9.67 5.97 4.56
CA GLY A 55 -8.75 6.81 5.33
C GLY A 55 -7.64 6.03 6.05
N TYR A 56 -7.85 4.75 6.36
CA TYR A 56 -6.85 3.92 7.04
C TYR A 56 -5.56 3.66 6.25
N TYR A 57 -5.55 3.91 4.96
CA TYR A 57 -4.30 3.88 4.17
C TYR A 57 -3.38 5.08 4.46
N MET A 58 -3.94 6.23 4.86
CA MET A 58 -3.23 7.51 4.90
C MET A 58 -3.31 8.25 6.24
N LEU A 59 -4.21 7.86 7.15
CA LEU A 59 -4.38 8.55 8.41
C LEU A 59 -3.50 7.96 9.52
N VAL A 60 -2.97 8.84 10.36
CA VAL A 60 -2.16 8.48 11.54
C VAL A 60 -2.99 8.27 12.80
N GLY A 61 -4.30 8.57 12.74
CA GLY A 61 -5.27 8.51 13.83
C GLY A 61 -6.47 9.42 13.55
N GLN A 62 -7.24 9.73 14.57
CA GLN A 62 -8.42 10.61 14.48
C GLN A 62 -8.10 12.08 14.79
N ASP A 63 -6.91 12.33 15.32
CA ASP A 63 -6.48 13.66 15.77
C ASP A 63 -5.71 14.41 14.67
N ASP A 64 -5.16 15.58 15.03
CA ASP A 64 -4.26 16.40 14.23
C ASP A 64 -3.13 15.56 13.60
N PRO A 65 -2.71 15.84 12.37
CA PRO A 65 -1.59 15.19 11.69
C PRO A 65 -0.26 15.22 12.48
N GLY A 66 -0.13 16.07 13.50
CA GLY A 66 0.97 16.08 14.46
C GLY A 66 0.94 14.96 15.52
N ASN A 67 -0.16 14.24 15.67
CA ASN A 67 -0.36 13.17 16.65
C ASN A 67 -0.53 11.82 15.94
N ASN A 68 -0.29 10.72 16.68
CA ASN A 68 -0.58 9.38 16.19
C ASN A 68 -1.17 8.51 17.32
N ASP A 69 -2.08 7.60 16.97
CA ASP A 69 -2.79 6.74 17.91
C ASP A 69 -2.05 5.45 18.29
N LEU A 70 -0.86 5.22 17.73
CA LEU A 70 0.01 4.08 18.08
C LEU A 70 1.13 4.46 19.06
N GLY A 71 1.24 5.75 19.44
CA GLY A 71 2.21 6.22 20.43
C GLY A 71 3.65 6.26 19.96
N PHE A 72 3.91 6.29 18.65
CA PHE A 72 5.25 6.42 18.10
C PHE A 72 5.78 7.86 18.25
N SER A 73 7.09 8.04 18.14
CA SER A 73 7.73 9.34 18.35
C SER A 73 7.58 10.32 17.20
N ASP A 74 7.39 9.83 15.97
CA ASP A 74 7.21 10.62 14.76
C ASP A 74 5.74 10.61 14.34
N SER A 75 5.15 11.77 14.08
CA SER A 75 3.73 11.94 13.74
C SER A 75 3.29 11.18 12.48
N GLY A 76 4.18 11.03 11.48
CA GLY A 76 3.89 10.26 10.25
C GLY A 76 4.20 8.76 10.38
N GLN A 77 4.82 8.32 11.47
CA GLN A 77 5.35 6.96 11.60
C GLN A 77 4.27 5.89 11.71
N SER A 78 3.10 6.21 12.24
CA SER A 78 1.99 5.26 12.39
C SER A 78 1.15 5.09 11.13
N GLU A 79 1.45 5.79 10.04
CA GLU A 79 0.71 5.69 8.79
C GLU A 79 0.97 4.36 8.09
N PHE A 80 -0.11 3.72 7.59
CA PHE A 80 -0.03 2.44 6.89
C PHE A 80 0.85 2.52 5.65
N LEU A 81 0.62 3.49 4.74
CA LEU A 81 1.32 3.57 3.46
C LEU A 81 2.83 3.79 3.65
N ARG A 82 3.23 4.72 4.55
CA ARG A 82 4.64 4.97 4.85
C ARG A 82 5.34 3.69 5.28
N GLN A 83 4.73 2.93 6.19
CA GLN A 83 5.39 1.74 6.72
C GLN A 83 5.30 0.54 5.75
N TRP A 84 4.21 0.39 5.01
CA TRP A 84 4.13 -0.62 3.96
C TRP A 84 5.17 -0.37 2.86
N PHE A 85 5.38 0.89 2.47
CA PHE A 85 6.49 1.28 1.60
C PHE A 85 7.86 0.88 2.20
N ASN A 86 8.11 1.19 3.48
CA ASN A 86 9.37 0.82 4.15
C ASN A 86 9.58 -0.71 4.17
N LEU A 87 8.53 -1.50 4.43
CA LEU A 87 8.61 -2.97 4.37
C LEU A 87 9.03 -3.47 2.99
N ASN A 88 8.54 -2.85 1.93
CA ASN A 88 8.73 -3.33 0.56
C ASN A 88 9.98 -2.78 -0.15
N GLU A 89 10.49 -1.63 0.27
CA GLU A 89 11.64 -0.99 -0.39
C GLU A 89 12.92 -1.06 0.47
N MET A 90 12.81 -0.94 1.79
CA MET A 90 13.98 -0.88 2.66
C MET A 90 14.57 -2.27 2.98
N THR A 91 13.74 -3.31 2.99
CA THR A 91 14.19 -4.70 3.21
C THR A 91 14.86 -5.33 1.99
N CYS A 92 15.06 -4.56 0.92
CA CYS A 92 15.67 -5.03 -0.32
C CYS A 92 16.63 -3.96 -0.89
N ASP A 93 16.89 -3.99 -2.19
CA ASP A 93 17.87 -3.12 -2.85
C ASP A 93 17.36 -1.71 -3.19
N GLY A 94 16.04 -1.41 -3.03
CA GLY A 94 15.42 -0.17 -3.52
C GLY A 94 15.67 1.07 -2.66
N LEU A 95 15.87 0.90 -1.35
CA LEU A 95 15.94 2.00 -0.40
C LEU A 95 16.86 1.66 0.78
N LYS A 96 17.64 2.65 1.22
CA LYS A 96 18.38 2.64 2.48
C LYS A 96 18.14 3.94 3.24
N CYS A 97 18.24 3.88 4.56
CA CYS A 97 18.02 5.02 5.43
C CYS A 97 19.26 5.31 6.28
N VAL A 98 19.61 6.59 6.39
CA VAL A 98 20.75 7.05 7.22
C VAL A 98 20.33 7.58 8.58
N TRP A 99 19.03 7.55 8.91
CA TRP A 99 18.57 7.87 10.26
C TRP A 99 18.88 6.73 11.23
N GLY A 100 19.13 7.09 12.50
CA GLY A 100 19.54 6.16 13.54
C GLY A 100 18.41 5.37 14.22
N ASP A 101 17.19 5.43 13.70
CA ASP A 101 16.04 4.71 14.26
C ASP A 101 16.23 3.20 14.17
N SER A 102 16.07 2.51 15.29
CA SER A 102 16.32 1.07 15.38
C SER A 102 15.44 0.26 14.42
N TYR A 103 14.17 0.61 14.28
CA TYR A 103 13.24 -0.12 13.41
C TYR A 103 13.62 -0.02 11.92
N LEU A 104 14.16 1.12 11.47
CA LEU A 104 14.66 1.30 10.11
C LEU A 104 15.96 0.50 9.89
N THR A 105 16.84 0.51 10.88
CA THR A 105 18.08 -0.29 10.86
C THR A 105 17.77 -1.78 10.78
N GLU A 106 16.81 -2.27 11.56
CA GLU A 106 16.38 -3.67 11.50
C GLU A 106 15.82 -4.05 10.11
N LEU A 107 15.03 -3.17 9.47
CA LEU A 107 14.49 -3.43 8.12
C LEU A 107 15.61 -3.53 7.09
N GLN A 108 16.52 -2.55 7.04
CA GLN A 108 17.58 -2.53 6.02
C GLN A 108 18.67 -3.58 6.24
N HIS A 109 18.75 -4.17 7.44
CA HIS A 109 19.65 -5.27 7.79
C HIS A 109 18.99 -6.64 7.77
N ASP A 110 17.72 -6.75 7.38
CA ASP A 110 16.95 -7.99 7.43
C ASP A 110 16.99 -8.67 8.80
N SER A 111 17.00 -7.88 9.89
CA SER A 111 17.22 -8.36 11.26
C SER A 111 16.03 -8.13 12.21
N TRP A 112 14.87 -7.73 11.68
CA TRP A 112 13.66 -7.48 12.47
C TRP A 112 13.25 -8.67 13.35
N GLY A 113 12.78 -8.35 14.55
CA GLY A 113 12.22 -9.32 15.50
C GLY A 113 10.68 -9.29 15.53
N ALA A 114 10.09 -10.21 16.29
CA ALA A 114 8.64 -10.36 16.41
C ALA A 114 7.96 -9.27 17.25
N SER A 115 8.68 -8.49 18.05
CA SER A 115 8.06 -7.75 19.15
C SER A 115 8.14 -6.24 19.08
N THR A 116 9.08 -5.66 18.34
CA THR A 116 9.46 -4.26 18.57
C THR A 116 9.64 -3.40 17.32
N ASN A 117 9.43 -3.93 16.12
CA ASN A 117 9.62 -3.14 14.91
C ASN A 117 8.36 -2.30 14.62
N ASP A 118 8.47 -0.99 14.75
CA ASP A 118 7.35 -0.05 14.61
C ASP A 118 6.67 -0.12 13.23
N ALA A 119 7.42 -0.39 12.16
CA ALA A 119 6.85 -0.53 10.83
C ALA A 119 5.93 -1.76 10.72
N LEU A 120 6.35 -2.90 11.31
CA LEU A 120 5.53 -4.11 11.37
C LEU A 120 4.27 -3.87 12.19
N VAL A 121 4.41 -3.24 13.36
CA VAL A 121 3.27 -2.91 14.24
C VAL A 121 2.28 -1.99 13.52
N ALA A 122 2.76 -0.95 12.82
CA ALA A 122 1.88 -0.03 12.10
C ALA A 122 1.10 -0.72 10.99
N VAL A 123 1.77 -1.42 10.07
CA VAL A 123 1.11 -2.09 8.93
C VAL A 123 0.10 -3.12 9.41
N TYR A 124 0.50 -3.97 10.34
CA TYR A 124 -0.36 -5.01 10.88
C TYR A 124 -1.59 -4.43 11.58
N THR A 125 -1.39 -3.51 12.53
CA THR A 125 -2.48 -2.93 13.33
C THR A 125 -3.46 -2.14 12.45
N ARG A 126 -2.94 -1.33 11.51
CA ARG A 126 -3.78 -0.58 10.57
C ARG A 126 -4.62 -1.52 9.70
N ALA A 127 -4.01 -2.58 9.16
CA ALA A 127 -4.74 -3.54 8.33
C ALA A 127 -5.83 -4.28 9.10
N VAL A 128 -5.53 -4.81 10.30
CA VAL A 128 -6.51 -5.51 11.13
C VAL A 128 -7.66 -4.59 11.53
N LYS A 129 -7.36 -3.34 11.90
CA LYS A 129 -8.37 -2.36 12.29
C LYS A 129 -9.26 -1.93 11.11
N ALA A 130 -8.68 -1.73 9.93
CA ALA A 130 -9.44 -1.44 8.71
C ALA A 130 -10.37 -2.60 8.31
N ILE A 131 -9.92 -3.84 8.45
CA ILE A 131 -10.75 -5.04 8.25
C ILE A 131 -11.92 -5.06 9.23
N ALA A 132 -11.68 -4.75 10.51
CA ALA A 132 -12.74 -4.69 11.52
C ALA A 132 -13.78 -3.61 11.19
N LEU A 133 -13.35 -2.44 10.73
CA LEU A 133 -14.25 -1.36 10.29
C LEU A 133 -15.07 -1.75 9.05
N ALA A 134 -14.44 -2.42 8.08
CA ALA A 134 -15.16 -2.93 6.91
C ALA A 134 -16.20 -4.00 7.31
N ASN A 135 -15.86 -4.90 8.24
CA ASN A 135 -16.79 -5.88 8.77
C ASN A 135 -17.96 -5.21 9.49
N GLU A 136 -17.70 -4.20 10.35
CA GLU A 136 -18.75 -3.44 11.03
C GLU A 136 -19.67 -2.72 10.01
N PHE A 137 -19.08 -2.07 9.00
CA PHE A 137 -19.85 -1.44 7.92
C PHE A 137 -20.77 -2.45 7.23
N LEU A 138 -20.26 -3.63 6.87
CA LEU A 138 -21.03 -4.69 6.22
C LEU A 138 -22.15 -5.22 7.11
N LEU A 139 -21.92 -5.32 8.42
CA LEU A 139 -22.93 -5.71 9.40
C LEU A 139 -24.02 -4.64 9.54
N GLN A 140 -23.66 -3.36 9.57
CA GLN A 140 -24.60 -2.25 9.75
C GLN A 140 -25.39 -1.88 8.48
N THR A 141 -24.96 -2.34 7.32
CA THR A 141 -25.55 -2.01 6.01
C THR A 141 -26.33 -3.18 5.38
N THR A 142 -26.78 -4.14 6.18
CA THR A 142 -27.68 -5.20 5.70
C THR A 142 -29.04 -4.62 5.32
N ASP A 143 -29.74 -5.23 4.37
CA ASP A 143 -31.05 -4.79 3.91
C ASP A 143 -32.05 -4.65 5.07
N SER A 144 -32.02 -5.57 6.04
CA SER A 144 -32.89 -5.54 7.21
C SER A 144 -32.62 -4.31 8.11
N LYS A 145 -31.36 -3.92 8.28
CA LYS A 145 -31.01 -2.72 9.07
C LYS A 145 -31.37 -1.43 8.35
N ILE A 146 -31.17 -1.38 7.02
CA ILE A 146 -31.58 -0.24 6.19
C ILE A 146 -33.09 -0.08 6.24
N ASP A 147 -33.86 -1.16 6.14
CA ASP A 147 -35.33 -1.14 6.28
C ASP A 147 -35.76 -0.68 7.67
N ALA A 148 -35.13 -1.17 8.72
CA ALA A 148 -35.43 -0.80 10.10
C ALA A 148 -35.19 0.70 10.37
N ARG A 149 -34.24 1.33 9.66
CA ARG A 149 -33.97 2.78 9.70
C ARG A 149 -34.91 3.59 8.80
N GLY A 150 -35.82 2.95 8.06
CA GLY A 150 -36.74 3.61 7.12
C GLY A 150 -36.07 4.12 5.83
N GLN A 151 -34.90 3.60 5.49
CA GLN A 151 -34.05 4.09 4.39
C GLN A 151 -34.05 3.14 3.18
N SER A 152 -35.11 2.36 2.95
CA SER A 152 -35.21 1.36 1.88
C SER A 152 -34.94 1.91 0.47
N GLY A 153 -35.14 3.24 0.26
CA GLY A 153 -34.93 3.89 -1.03
C GLY A 153 -33.48 3.91 -1.53
N ILE A 154 -32.50 3.82 -0.62
CA ILE A 154 -31.06 3.91 -0.96
C ILE A 154 -30.36 2.53 -1.04
N LYS A 155 -31.09 1.41 -0.94
CA LYS A 155 -30.48 0.07 -0.97
C LYS A 155 -29.60 -0.16 -2.20
N GLY A 156 -29.98 0.37 -3.36
CA GLY A 156 -29.19 0.24 -4.59
C GLY A 156 -27.84 0.93 -4.49
N GLU A 157 -27.78 2.12 -3.89
CA GLU A 157 -26.54 2.84 -3.64
C GLU A 157 -25.68 2.14 -2.58
N ILE A 158 -26.31 1.70 -1.49
CA ILE A 158 -25.63 0.97 -0.41
C ILE A 158 -25.03 -0.35 -0.92
N ALA A 159 -25.65 -1.03 -1.87
CA ALA A 159 -25.07 -2.23 -2.48
C ALA A 159 -23.70 -1.92 -3.14
N GLY A 160 -23.55 -0.77 -3.80
CA GLY A 160 -22.28 -0.27 -4.32
C GLY A 160 -21.26 -0.02 -3.19
N PHE A 161 -21.65 0.71 -2.15
CA PHE A 161 -20.78 0.98 -0.99
C PHE A 161 -20.34 -0.31 -0.28
N ARG A 162 -21.21 -1.31 -0.18
CA ARG A 162 -20.87 -2.63 0.36
C ARG A 162 -19.83 -3.34 -0.50
N ALA A 163 -19.95 -3.25 -1.84
CA ALA A 163 -18.97 -3.82 -2.75
C ALA A 163 -17.60 -3.14 -2.61
N GLU A 164 -17.56 -1.82 -2.46
CA GLU A 164 -16.31 -1.08 -2.20
C GLU A 164 -15.70 -1.42 -0.83
N ALA A 165 -16.51 -1.50 0.23
CA ALA A 165 -16.03 -1.93 1.55
C ALA A 165 -15.44 -3.35 1.53
N ARG A 166 -16.06 -4.28 0.77
CA ARG A 166 -15.52 -5.62 0.53
C ARG A 166 -14.18 -5.57 -0.21
N PHE A 167 -14.03 -4.70 -1.20
CA PHE A 167 -12.75 -4.50 -1.89
C PHE A 167 -11.66 -3.98 -0.94
N HIS A 168 -11.94 -2.95 -0.13
CA HIS A 168 -10.97 -2.44 0.85
C HIS A 168 -10.57 -3.53 1.86
N ARG A 169 -11.54 -4.29 2.36
CA ARG A 169 -11.29 -5.44 3.24
C ARG A 169 -10.38 -6.47 2.56
N ALA A 170 -10.67 -6.81 1.30
CA ALA A 170 -9.84 -7.74 0.52
C ALA A 170 -8.43 -7.20 0.29
N MET A 171 -8.26 -5.89 0.04
CA MET A 171 -6.95 -5.27 -0.13
C MET A 171 -6.11 -5.34 1.16
N PHE A 172 -6.70 -5.06 2.33
CA PHE A 172 -5.98 -5.20 3.61
C PHE A 172 -5.66 -6.66 3.94
N PHE A 173 -6.57 -7.60 3.65
CA PHE A 173 -6.26 -9.03 3.77
C PHE A 173 -5.17 -9.48 2.78
N TYR A 174 -5.13 -8.92 1.56
CA TYR A 174 -4.04 -9.18 0.62
C TYR A 174 -2.70 -8.74 1.22
N VAL A 175 -2.62 -7.55 1.81
CA VAL A 175 -1.39 -7.09 2.47
C VAL A 175 -1.00 -8.00 3.65
N LEU A 176 -1.96 -8.39 4.48
CA LEU A 176 -1.69 -9.35 5.56
C LEU A 176 -1.23 -10.72 5.04
N MET A 177 -1.79 -11.20 3.94
CA MET A 177 -1.37 -12.45 3.29
C MET A 177 0.05 -12.35 2.72
N ASP A 178 0.35 -11.26 2.05
CA ASP A 178 1.66 -11.05 1.41
C ASP A 178 2.77 -10.87 2.44
N GLU A 179 2.56 -9.97 3.40
CA GLU A 179 3.59 -9.57 4.36
C GLU A 179 3.68 -10.52 5.57
N PHE A 180 2.54 -10.94 6.15
CA PHE A 180 2.50 -11.71 7.40
C PHE A 180 2.10 -13.17 7.23
N GLY A 181 1.71 -13.58 6.04
CA GLY A 181 1.42 -14.98 5.69
C GLY A 181 0.13 -15.52 6.33
N ASN A 182 0.14 -15.78 7.64
CA ASN A 182 -0.96 -16.48 8.33
C ASN A 182 -1.63 -15.59 9.42
N PRO A 183 -2.35 -14.53 9.03
CA PRO A 183 -2.91 -13.56 9.96
C PRO A 183 -4.19 -14.07 10.68
N PRO A 184 -4.71 -13.32 11.68
CA PRO A 184 -6.08 -13.52 12.16
C PRO A 184 -7.08 -13.26 11.04
N PHE A 185 -8.22 -13.97 11.11
CA PHE A 185 -9.26 -13.89 10.09
C PHE A 185 -10.62 -13.50 10.71
N PRO A 186 -10.79 -12.22 11.12
CA PRO A 186 -12.07 -11.74 11.62
C PRO A 186 -13.07 -11.55 10.49
N MET A 187 -14.28 -12.05 10.68
CA MET A 187 -15.41 -11.89 9.75
C MET A 187 -16.57 -11.15 10.44
N PRO A 188 -17.55 -10.58 9.71
CA PRO A 188 -18.64 -9.82 10.30
C PRO A 188 -19.40 -10.56 11.40
N GLU A 189 -19.60 -11.86 11.25
CA GLU A 189 -20.26 -12.73 12.22
C GLU A 189 -19.47 -12.94 13.53
N ASN A 190 -18.19 -12.59 13.56
CA ASN A 190 -17.34 -12.71 14.75
C ASN A 190 -17.31 -11.42 15.60
N ILE A 191 -17.97 -10.36 15.17
CA ILE A 191 -17.96 -9.08 15.91
C ILE A 191 -18.69 -9.26 17.26
N GLY A 192 -17.97 -8.94 18.34
CA GLY A 192 -18.45 -9.10 19.71
C GLY A 192 -18.43 -10.53 20.26
N GLY A 193 -17.85 -11.49 19.50
CA GLY A 193 -17.67 -12.88 19.89
C GLY A 193 -16.24 -13.20 20.35
N ASP A 194 -15.84 -14.45 20.17
CA ASP A 194 -14.50 -14.93 20.50
C ASP A 194 -13.42 -14.31 19.59
N ASN A 195 -12.19 -14.31 20.07
CA ASN A 195 -11.04 -13.91 19.28
C ASN A 195 -10.94 -14.69 17.97
N PRO A 196 -10.65 -14.04 16.83
CA PRO A 196 -10.60 -14.71 15.54
C PRO A 196 -9.48 -15.76 15.48
N SER A 197 -9.75 -16.85 14.79
CA SER A 197 -8.74 -17.85 14.50
C SER A 197 -7.78 -17.37 13.41
N ARG A 198 -6.59 -17.96 13.39
CA ARG A 198 -5.62 -17.82 12.30
C ARG A 198 -6.15 -18.49 11.03
N ILE A 199 -5.91 -17.86 9.87
CA ILE A 199 -6.08 -18.50 8.56
C ILE A 199 -4.71 -18.81 7.94
N THR A 200 -4.59 -19.92 7.20
CA THR A 200 -3.35 -20.19 6.45
C THR A 200 -3.22 -19.29 5.22
N ARG A 201 -2.00 -18.98 4.80
CA ARG A 201 -1.72 -18.16 3.61
C ARG A 201 -2.45 -18.70 2.36
N ALA A 202 -2.41 -20.02 2.15
CA ALA A 202 -3.06 -20.67 1.01
C ALA A 202 -4.60 -20.63 1.09
N ASP A 203 -5.18 -20.76 2.28
CA ASP A 203 -6.64 -20.67 2.42
C ASP A 203 -7.12 -19.21 2.34
N LEU A 204 -6.31 -18.24 2.81
CA LEU A 204 -6.61 -16.82 2.63
C LEU A 204 -6.55 -16.43 1.15
N PHE A 205 -5.60 -16.97 0.38
CA PHE A 205 -5.57 -16.79 -1.07
C PHE A 205 -6.86 -17.26 -1.74
N LYS A 206 -7.36 -18.46 -1.40
CA LYS A 206 -8.62 -19.01 -1.94
C LYS A 206 -9.83 -18.14 -1.57
N TRP A 207 -9.87 -17.67 -0.32
CA TRP A 207 -10.95 -16.80 0.13
C TRP A 207 -10.91 -15.46 -0.64
N LEU A 208 -9.74 -14.85 -0.76
CA LEU A 208 -9.55 -13.61 -1.52
C LEU A 208 -9.92 -13.79 -3.00
N GLU A 209 -9.51 -14.90 -3.61
CA GLU A 209 -9.88 -15.23 -4.99
C GLU A 209 -11.40 -15.29 -5.16
N THR A 210 -12.10 -15.99 -4.27
CA THR A 210 -13.57 -16.11 -4.30
C THR A 210 -14.24 -14.75 -4.14
N GLU A 211 -13.80 -13.95 -3.17
CA GLU A 211 -14.36 -12.62 -2.87
C GLU A 211 -14.14 -11.65 -4.05
N LEU A 212 -12.96 -11.63 -4.63
CA LEU A 212 -12.62 -10.75 -5.75
C LEU A 212 -13.28 -11.19 -7.06
N LEU A 213 -13.42 -12.49 -7.32
CA LEU A 213 -14.14 -12.98 -8.50
C LEU A 213 -15.63 -12.63 -8.43
N ASP A 214 -16.25 -12.70 -7.25
CA ASP A 214 -17.63 -12.24 -7.05
C ASP A 214 -17.74 -10.73 -7.31
N LEU A 215 -16.85 -9.92 -6.72
CA LEU A 215 -16.81 -8.47 -6.94
C LEU A 215 -16.53 -8.08 -8.40
N GLY A 216 -15.71 -8.84 -9.12
CA GLY A 216 -15.37 -8.62 -10.52
C GLY A 216 -16.43 -9.12 -11.50
N SER A 217 -17.45 -9.86 -11.05
CA SER A 217 -18.50 -10.42 -11.91
C SER A 217 -19.40 -9.34 -12.53
N ASP A 218 -20.06 -9.67 -13.64
CA ASP A 218 -20.98 -8.74 -14.32
C ASP A 218 -22.18 -8.35 -13.45
N ASN A 219 -22.64 -9.28 -12.61
CA ASN A 219 -23.80 -9.11 -11.72
C ASN A 219 -23.47 -8.42 -10.40
N SER A 220 -22.20 -8.14 -10.13
CA SER A 220 -21.75 -7.47 -8.91
C SER A 220 -22.18 -6.00 -8.89
N ALA A 221 -22.51 -5.50 -7.70
CA ALA A 221 -22.73 -4.08 -7.44
C ALA A 221 -21.43 -3.23 -7.45
N MET A 222 -20.26 -3.86 -7.66
CA MET A 222 -18.99 -3.13 -7.76
C MET A 222 -19.04 -2.16 -8.95
N PRO A 223 -18.72 -0.86 -8.74
CA PRO A 223 -18.80 0.14 -9.79
C PRO A 223 -17.90 -0.19 -10.99
N ALA A 224 -18.39 0.07 -12.20
CA ALA A 224 -17.54 0.05 -13.39
C ALA A 224 -16.59 1.26 -13.39
N LYS A 225 -15.51 1.19 -14.20
CA LYS A 225 -14.62 2.33 -14.42
C LYS A 225 -15.42 3.57 -14.85
N GLY A 226 -15.22 4.70 -14.17
CA GLY A 226 -15.90 5.97 -14.45
C GLY A 226 -17.32 6.07 -13.91
N ALA A 227 -17.86 5.04 -13.25
CA ALA A 227 -19.21 5.08 -12.66
C ALA A 227 -19.24 5.77 -11.28
N VAL A 228 -18.11 5.96 -10.66
CA VAL A 228 -17.94 6.66 -9.36
C VAL A 228 -16.79 7.65 -9.46
N PRO A 229 -16.80 8.72 -8.63
CA PRO A 229 -15.69 9.66 -8.58
C PRO A 229 -14.37 8.97 -8.18
N TYR A 230 -13.27 9.46 -8.74
CA TYR A 230 -11.93 9.14 -8.27
C TYR A 230 -11.77 9.61 -6.79
N PRO A 231 -11.06 8.90 -5.91
CA PRO A 231 -10.28 7.67 -6.13
C PRO A 231 -11.00 6.37 -5.76
N ARG A 232 -12.33 6.35 -5.76
CA ARG A 232 -13.12 5.18 -5.35
C ARG A 232 -12.78 3.96 -6.21
N PRO A 233 -12.65 2.74 -5.61
CA PRO A 233 -12.28 1.54 -6.34
C PRO A 233 -13.41 1.09 -7.29
N THR A 234 -13.01 0.43 -8.38
CA THR A 234 -13.91 -0.04 -9.43
C THR A 234 -13.61 -1.50 -9.78
N LYS A 235 -14.39 -2.10 -10.70
CA LYS A 235 -14.06 -3.44 -11.25
C LYS A 235 -12.65 -3.53 -11.82
N GLY A 236 -12.09 -2.41 -12.30
CA GLY A 236 -10.68 -2.35 -12.70
C GLY A 236 -9.72 -2.65 -11.56
N SER A 237 -9.99 -2.07 -10.38
CA SER A 237 -9.19 -2.32 -9.16
C SER A 237 -9.25 -3.79 -8.71
N VAL A 238 -10.43 -4.41 -8.84
CA VAL A 238 -10.64 -5.83 -8.51
C VAL A 238 -9.80 -6.74 -9.40
N TRP A 239 -9.90 -6.56 -10.73
CA TRP A 239 -9.15 -7.39 -11.68
C TRP A 239 -7.65 -7.13 -11.64
N ALA A 240 -7.23 -5.90 -11.35
CA ALA A 240 -5.82 -5.58 -11.17
C ALA A 240 -5.22 -6.27 -9.93
N LEU A 241 -5.95 -6.29 -8.81
CA LEU A 241 -5.54 -7.02 -7.61
C LEU A 241 -5.49 -8.54 -7.87
N LEU A 242 -6.47 -9.10 -8.59
CA LEU A 242 -6.44 -10.51 -9.01
C LEU A 242 -5.22 -10.83 -9.87
N SER A 243 -4.87 -9.97 -10.83
CA SER A 243 -3.67 -10.16 -11.66
C SER A 243 -2.39 -10.21 -10.82
N ARG A 244 -2.24 -9.28 -9.85
CA ARG A 244 -1.11 -9.26 -8.90
C ARG A 244 -1.08 -10.52 -8.04
N MET A 245 -2.22 -10.94 -7.50
CA MET A 245 -2.34 -12.16 -6.69
C MET A 245 -1.97 -13.42 -7.48
N TYR A 246 -2.51 -13.58 -8.69
CA TYR A 246 -2.23 -14.74 -9.53
C TYR A 246 -0.76 -14.82 -9.97
N LEU A 247 -0.14 -13.67 -10.25
CA LEU A 247 1.27 -13.62 -10.59
C LEU A 247 2.16 -14.15 -9.45
N ASN A 248 1.74 -13.93 -8.19
CA ASN A 248 2.44 -14.38 -6.99
C ASN A 248 1.87 -15.69 -6.39
N ALA A 249 0.92 -16.36 -7.05
CA ALA A 249 0.21 -17.51 -6.50
C ALA A 249 1.14 -18.67 -6.11
N GLU A 250 2.22 -18.91 -6.86
CA GLU A 250 3.21 -19.94 -6.54
C GLU A 250 3.89 -19.69 -5.19
N VAL A 251 4.17 -18.41 -4.85
CA VAL A 251 4.73 -18.01 -3.56
C VAL A 251 3.74 -18.25 -2.42
N TYR A 252 2.45 -18.00 -2.65
CA TYR A 252 1.42 -18.07 -1.61
C TYR A 252 0.88 -19.49 -1.38
N THR A 253 0.82 -20.31 -2.44
CA THR A 253 0.12 -21.59 -2.43
C THR A 253 0.97 -22.78 -2.88
N GLY A 254 2.17 -22.55 -3.38
CA GLY A 254 2.99 -23.55 -4.04
C GLY A 254 2.52 -23.93 -5.46
N THR A 255 1.49 -23.26 -5.98
CA THR A 255 0.92 -23.56 -7.32
C THR A 255 0.91 -22.31 -8.20
N ALA A 256 1.56 -22.40 -9.34
CA ALA A 256 1.61 -21.31 -10.31
C ALA A 256 0.25 -21.07 -11.00
N ARG A 257 -0.10 -19.80 -11.21
CA ARG A 257 -1.34 -19.35 -11.86
C ARG A 257 -1.06 -18.30 -12.95
N TRP A 258 -0.01 -18.56 -13.78
CA TRP A 258 0.45 -17.60 -14.79
C TRP A 258 -0.62 -17.24 -15.82
N GLN A 259 -1.42 -18.24 -16.28
CA GLN A 259 -2.48 -17.96 -17.24
C GLN A 259 -3.55 -17.05 -16.64
N ASP A 260 -3.96 -17.30 -15.40
CA ASP A 260 -4.96 -16.48 -14.72
C ASP A 260 -4.45 -15.05 -14.49
N ALA A 261 -3.14 -14.88 -14.18
CA ALA A 261 -2.51 -13.57 -14.07
C ALA A 261 -2.57 -12.78 -15.38
N LYS A 262 -2.27 -13.48 -16.49
CA LYS A 262 -2.32 -12.91 -17.85
C LYS A 262 -3.74 -12.49 -18.23
N ASP A 263 -4.72 -13.36 -17.99
CA ASP A 263 -6.11 -13.12 -18.33
C ASP A 263 -6.72 -11.99 -17.49
N ALA A 264 -6.41 -11.91 -16.20
CA ALA A 264 -6.85 -10.83 -15.33
C ALA A 264 -6.24 -9.48 -15.75
N ALA A 265 -4.95 -9.45 -16.08
CA ALA A 265 -4.29 -8.24 -16.62
C ALA A 265 -4.95 -7.79 -17.92
N GLN A 266 -5.23 -8.71 -18.84
CA GLN A 266 -5.89 -8.41 -20.12
C GLN A 266 -7.26 -7.76 -19.91
N LYS A 267 -8.07 -8.27 -18.96
CA LYS A 267 -9.38 -7.67 -18.63
C LYS A 267 -9.26 -6.20 -18.24
N VAL A 268 -8.25 -5.86 -17.43
CA VAL A 268 -8.04 -4.45 -17.03
C VAL A 268 -7.59 -3.59 -18.20
N ILE A 269 -6.66 -4.09 -19.01
CA ILE A 269 -6.17 -3.39 -20.20
C ILE A 269 -7.33 -3.05 -21.15
N GLU A 270 -8.26 -3.98 -21.34
CA GLU A 270 -9.45 -3.79 -22.18
C GLU A 270 -10.49 -2.80 -21.60
N MET A 271 -10.37 -2.41 -20.33
CA MET A 271 -11.23 -1.36 -19.75
C MET A 271 -10.85 0.07 -20.19
N GLY A 272 -9.80 0.22 -21.02
CA GLY A 272 -9.46 1.51 -21.63
C GLY A 272 -8.74 2.47 -20.67
N TYR A 273 -7.92 1.96 -19.75
CA TYR A 273 -6.88 2.77 -19.10
C TYR A 273 -5.79 3.10 -20.12
N THR A 274 -5.10 4.22 -19.95
CA THR A 274 -4.03 4.65 -20.85
C THR A 274 -2.82 5.12 -20.04
N LEU A 275 -1.62 4.90 -20.56
CA LEU A 275 -0.41 5.40 -19.90
C LEU A 275 -0.43 6.94 -19.81
N ALA A 276 0.02 7.47 -18.69
CA ALA A 276 0.33 8.89 -18.56
C ALA A 276 1.38 9.28 -19.61
N PRO A 277 1.20 10.39 -20.34
CA PRO A 277 2.12 10.77 -21.43
C PRO A 277 3.56 10.96 -20.97
N LYS A 278 3.75 11.53 -19.78
CA LYS A 278 5.05 11.67 -19.13
C LYS A 278 5.06 10.87 -17.83
N TYR A 279 6.14 10.15 -17.61
CA TYR A 279 6.31 9.39 -16.36
C TYR A 279 6.30 10.28 -15.11
N SER A 280 6.88 11.49 -15.21
CA SER A 280 6.93 12.48 -14.12
C SER A 280 5.56 12.94 -13.64
N ASP A 281 4.57 13.00 -14.54
CA ASP A 281 3.24 13.55 -14.23
C ASP A 281 2.53 12.76 -13.14
N MET A 282 2.89 11.46 -12.98
CA MET A 282 2.32 10.57 -11.98
C MET A 282 2.76 10.87 -10.54
N PHE A 283 3.79 11.71 -10.34
CA PHE A 283 4.42 11.90 -9.03
C PHE A 283 4.51 13.39 -8.63
N ARG A 284 3.77 14.24 -9.35
CA ARG A 284 3.61 15.68 -9.08
C ARG A 284 2.55 15.91 -8.01
N GLN A 285 2.55 17.10 -7.40
CA GLN A 285 1.62 17.46 -6.32
C GLN A 285 0.15 17.49 -6.74
N ASP A 286 -0.11 17.66 -8.02
CA ASP A 286 -1.43 17.73 -8.66
C ASP A 286 -1.59 16.64 -9.74
N ASN A 287 -1.02 15.47 -9.49
CA ASN A 287 -0.87 14.39 -10.47
C ASN A 287 -2.19 13.87 -11.04
N THR A 288 -3.28 13.95 -10.31
CA THR A 288 -4.61 13.53 -10.76
C THR A 288 -5.51 14.69 -11.18
N GLU A 289 -5.33 15.87 -10.62
CA GLU A 289 -6.13 17.07 -10.92
C GLU A 289 -5.88 17.58 -12.35
N ASN A 290 -4.65 17.47 -12.86
CA ASN A 290 -4.29 17.83 -14.23
C ASN A 290 -4.64 16.76 -15.28
N GLY A 291 -5.28 15.69 -14.87
CA GLY A 291 -5.94 14.72 -15.74
C GLY A 291 -5.03 13.76 -16.51
N SER A 292 -3.71 13.73 -16.26
CA SER A 292 -2.83 12.79 -16.96
C SER A 292 -2.60 11.49 -16.17
N ALA A 293 -2.34 11.56 -14.88
CA ALA A 293 -2.08 10.38 -14.05
C ALA A 293 -3.34 9.57 -13.76
N GLU A 294 -4.49 10.21 -13.58
CA GLU A 294 -5.80 9.55 -13.37
C GLU A 294 -6.12 8.53 -14.47
N LYS A 295 -5.66 8.77 -15.71
CA LYS A 295 -5.89 7.84 -16.83
C LYS A 295 -5.15 6.52 -16.71
N GLU A 296 -4.01 6.52 -16.01
CA GLU A 296 -3.18 5.34 -15.76
C GLU A 296 -3.51 4.68 -14.42
N PHE A 297 -3.95 5.45 -13.42
CA PHE A 297 -4.24 4.95 -12.08
C PHE A 297 -5.51 4.10 -12.09
N ILE A 298 -5.40 2.87 -11.58
CA ILE A 298 -6.52 1.92 -11.44
C ILE A 298 -7.06 1.98 -10.02
N PHE A 299 -6.17 2.10 -9.04
CA PHE A 299 -6.46 2.37 -7.64
C PHE A 299 -5.31 3.16 -7.03
N ALA A 300 -5.63 4.24 -6.35
CA ALA A 300 -4.66 5.10 -5.70
C ALA A 300 -5.13 5.51 -4.31
N ILE A 301 -4.18 5.86 -3.46
CA ILE A 301 -4.44 6.51 -2.18
C ILE A 301 -4.31 8.02 -2.41
N ALA A 302 -5.43 8.73 -2.26
CA ALA A 302 -5.48 10.16 -2.51
C ALA A 302 -5.01 10.94 -1.29
N TYR A 303 -4.15 11.90 -1.53
CA TYR A 303 -3.65 12.84 -0.54
C TYR A 303 -4.06 14.27 -0.89
N ASP A 304 -4.36 15.06 0.12
CA ASP A 304 -4.48 16.49 -0.03
C ASP A 304 -3.94 17.21 1.22
N ARG A 305 -3.32 18.37 1.00
CA ARG A 305 -2.72 19.18 2.07
C ARG A 305 -3.74 19.98 2.87
N VAL A 306 -5.04 19.85 2.59
CA VAL A 306 -6.15 20.57 3.26
C VAL A 306 -6.87 19.65 4.22
N SER A 307 -7.36 18.51 3.75
CA SER A 307 -8.27 17.61 4.48
C SER A 307 -7.57 16.37 5.02
N THR A 308 -6.71 15.74 4.23
CA THR A 308 -6.04 14.47 4.61
C THR A 308 -4.63 14.66 5.14
N GLN A 309 -4.28 15.83 5.59
CA GLN A 309 -2.95 16.22 6.05
C GLN A 309 -2.20 15.10 6.79
N SER A 310 -1.21 14.48 6.13
CA SER A 310 -0.37 13.44 6.73
C SER A 310 1.11 13.72 6.52
N TRP A 311 1.90 13.54 7.60
CA TRP A 311 3.36 13.54 7.52
C TRP A 311 3.93 12.19 7.07
N GLY A 312 3.08 11.17 6.88
CA GLY A 312 3.42 9.89 6.26
C GLY A 312 3.38 9.91 4.73
N GLY A 313 3.31 8.74 4.12
CA GLY A 313 3.11 8.55 2.69
C GLY A 313 3.97 9.44 1.79
N THR A 314 3.37 10.05 0.80
CA THR A 314 4.08 10.87 -0.21
C THR A 314 4.75 12.11 0.37
N SER A 315 4.31 12.63 1.52
CA SER A 315 5.02 13.69 2.26
C SER A 315 6.39 13.22 2.75
N THR A 316 6.48 12.00 3.32
CA THR A 316 7.76 11.39 3.70
C THR A 316 8.62 11.14 2.47
N PHE A 317 8.06 10.57 1.40
CA PHE A 317 8.83 10.21 0.21
C PHE A 317 9.50 11.42 -0.43
N ALA A 318 8.80 12.56 -0.49
CA ALA A 318 9.35 13.81 -0.99
C ALA A 318 10.38 14.42 -0.02
N SER A 319 10.03 14.52 1.27
CA SER A 319 10.85 15.24 2.27
C SER A 319 12.09 14.47 2.69
N ALA A 320 11.99 13.13 2.81
CA ALA A 320 13.10 12.29 3.25
C ALA A 320 14.16 12.06 2.16
N SER A 321 13.86 12.34 0.91
CA SER A 321 14.65 11.93 -0.25
C SER A 321 15.82 12.86 -0.60
N LEU A 322 15.81 14.12 -0.15
CA LEU A 322 16.80 15.12 -0.55
C LEU A 322 17.48 15.76 0.67
N SER A 323 18.77 16.02 0.54
CA SER A 323 19.50 16.96 1.40
C SER A 323 19.17 18.41 0.99
N GLU A 324 19.47 19.36 1.87
CA GLU A 324 19.29 20.79 1.58
C GLU A 324 20.03 21.20 0.31
N ASP A 325 21.30 20.81 0.18
CA ASP A 325 22.11 21.12 -1.00
C ASP A 325 21.53 20.56 -2.30
N ALA A 326 21.05 19.31 -2.27
CA ALA A 326 20.40 18.70 -3.42
C ALA A 326 19.08 19.38 -3.79
N ASN A 327 18.27 19.73 -2.78
CA ASN A 327 17.00 20.43 -2.96
C ASN A 327 17.18 21.82 -3.59
N LEU A 328 18.17 22.61 -3.13
CA LEU A 328 18.52 23.91 -3.70
C LEU A 328 19.06 23.77 -5.13
N LYS A 329 19.92 22.76 -5.38
CA LYS A 329 20.48 22.52 -6.71
C LYS A 329 19.40 22.14 -7.72
N LEU A 330 18.50 21.23 -7.35
CA LEU A 330 17.36 20.86 -8.19
C LEU A 330 16.44 22.06 -8.43
N GLY A 331 16.18 22.87 -7.41
CA GLY A 331 15.43 24.11 -7.56
C GLY A 331 16.03 25.03 -8.62
N ALA A 332 17.33 25.26 -8.57
CA ALA A 332 18.03 26.11 -9.55
C ALA A 332 17.88 25.61 -10.99
N GLU A 333 17.82 24.29 -11.20
CA GLU A 333 17.58 23.68 -12.52
C GLU A 333 16.18 24.00 -13.09
N PHE A 334 15.20 24.27 -12.24
CA PHE A 334 13.84 24.69 -12.60
C PHE A 334 13.64 26.22 -12.51
N GLY A 335 14.68 26.98 -12.18
CA GLY A 335 14.57 28.42 -11.93
C GLY A 335 13.84 28.74 -10.61
N LEU A 336 13.84 27.80 -9.66
CA LEU A 336 13.18 27.89 -8.38
C LEU A 336 14.20 27.92 -7.23
N PRO A 337 13.84 28.43 -6.04
CA PRO A 337 14.75 28.39 -4.89
C PRO A 337 14.98 26.94 -4.40
N LYS A 338 14.00 26.04 -4.53
CA LYS A 338 14.06 24.62 -4.15
C LYS A 338 12.91 23.86 -4.81
N ILE A 339 12.89 22.52 -4.77
CA ILE A 339 11.77 21.71 -5.31
C ILE A 339 10.89 21.05 -4.24
N ASN A 340 11.37 20.93 -3.00
CA ASN A 340 10.61 20.39 -1.87
C ASN A 340 10.52 21.43 -0.75
N ALA A 341 9.42 21.38 -0.01
CA ALA A 341 9.22 22.22 1.17
C ALA A 341 10.23 21.90 2.28
N GLU A 342 10.39 20.61 2.56
CA GLU A 342 11.27 20.04 3.59
C GLU A 342 12.38 19.20 2.94
N ASN A 343 13.47 18.98 3.66
CA ASN A 343 14.63 18.21 3.21
C ASN A 343 15.25 17.46 4.40
N TRP A 344 14.72 16.26 4.68
CA TRP A 344 15.14 15.47 5.84
C TRP A 344 16.34 14.55 5.57
N ALA A 345 16.73 14.38 4.32
CA ALA A 345 17.93 13.67 3.87
C ALA A 345 18.14 12.27 4.47
N GLY A 346 17.06 11.51 4.67
CA GLY A 346 17.14 10.18 5.29
C GLY A 346 17.17 9.04 4.29
N TYR A 347 16.43 9.16 3.19
CA TYR A 347 16.21 8.08 2.23
C TYR A 347 17.17 8.19 1.04
N HIS A 348 17.91 7.13 0.79
CA HIS A 348 18.91 7.04 -0.26
C HIS A 348 18.70 5.78 -1.11
N VAL A 349 19.09 5.86 -2.38
CA VAL A 349 19.10 4.73 -3.30
C VAL A 349 20.53 4.22 -3.45
N PRO A 350 20.79 2.94 -3.22
CA PRO A 350 22.11 2.34 -3.43
C PRO A 350 22.54 2.38 -4.90
N ASP A 351 23.86 2.45 -5.13
CA ASP A 351 24.42 2.50 -6.48
C ASP A 351 24.13 1.22 -7.30
N ASP A 352 24.07 0.06 -6.63
CA ASP A 352 23.72 -1.22 -7.24
C ASP A 352 22.27 -1.25 -7.77
N TYR A 353 21.35 -0.49 -7.16
CA TYR A 353 20.01 -0.30 -7.72
C TYR A 353 20.02 0.65 -8.92
N VAL A 354 20.69 1.79 -8.79
CA VAL A 354 20.75 2.83 -9.84
C VAL A 354 21.46 2.31 -11.11
N ALA A 355 22.40 1.37 -10.96
CA ALA A 355 23.09 0.73 -12.08
C ALA A 355 22.15 0.00 -13.09
N ARG A 356 20.87 -0.24 -12.73
CA ARG A 356 19.86 -0.76 -13.67
C ARG A 356 19.40 0.28 -14.70
N PHE A 357 19.64 1.55 -14.43
CA PHE A 357 19.38 2.64 -15.37
C PHE A 357 20.68 2.97 -16.09
N ASP A 358 20.65 3.01 -17.41
CA ASP A 358 21.83 3.42 -18.21
C ASP A 358 22.03 4.92 -18.06
N LEU A 359 22.80 5.32 -17.05
CA LEU A 359 23.13 6.72 -16.78
C LEU A 359 24.50 7.06 -17.36
N ASP A 360 24.51 7.83 -18.45
CA ASP A 360 25.73 8.31 -19.07
C ASP A 360 26.33 9.51 -18.30
N GLY A 361 27.67 9.58 -18.27
CA GLY A 361 28.39 10.76 -17.79
C GLY A 361 28.37 10.99 -16.28
N VAL A 362 28.13 9.94 -15.47
CA VAL A 362 28.16 10.03 -14.00
C VAL A 362 29.59 10.32 -13.53
N VAL A 363 29.76 11.44 -12.84
CA VAL A 363 30.99 11.79 -12.11
C VAL A 363 30.63 11.98 -10.63
N TRP A 364 31.04 11.06 -9.78
CA TRP A 364 30.75 11.10 -8.36
C TRP A 364 31.26 12.39 -7.69
N GLY A 365 30.40 12.99 -6.86
CA GLY A 365 30.67 14.26 -6.21
C GLY A 365 30.53 15.48 -7.12
N SER A 366 30.19 15.30 -8.41
CA SER A 366 29.90 16.41 -9.31
C SER A 366 28.60 17.08 -8.96
N LYS A 367 28.60 18.41 -8.91
CA LYS A 367 27.40 19.23 -8.70
C LYS A 367 26.44 19.26 -9.90
N THR A 368 26.76 18.53 -10.97
CA THR A 368 26.00 18.55 -12.25
C THR A 368 25.19 17.27 -12.48
N ASN A 369 25.33 16.24 -11.65
CA ASN A 369 24.62 14.98 -11.83
C ASN A 369 23.16 15.11 -11.36
N VAL A 370 22.31 15.54 -12.27
CA VAL A 370 20.86 15.56 -12.13
C VAL A 370 20.27 14.77 -13.29
N PHE A 371 19.62 13.69 -13.00
CA PHE A 371 19.04 12.76 -13.98
C PHE A 371 17.51 12.70 -13.85
N GLY A 372 16.86 12.19 -14.87
CA GLY A 372 15.42 12.02 -14.94
C GLY A 372 14.68 13.17 -15.59
N TYR A 373 13.38 13.00 -15.77
CA TYR A 373 12.52 13.95 -16.47
C TYR A 373 12.96 14.11 -17.94
N ASP A 374 12.87 15.29 -18.55
CA ASP A 374 13.34 15.57 -19.90
C ASP A 374 14.83 15.99 -19.95
N ARG A 375 15.57 15.71 -18.86
CA ARG A 375 16.96 16.11 -18.71
C ARG A 375 17.88 15.01 -19.22
N ALA A 376 18.58 15.28 -20.25
CA ALA A 376 19.81 14.74 -20.84
C ALA A 376 20.23 13.28 -20.60
N THR A 377 19.41 12.41 -19.99
CA THR A 377 19.70 10.99 -19.84
C THR A 377 18.83 10.15 -20.72
N SER A 378 19.27 8.95 -21.00
CA SER A 378 18.52 8.00 -21.81
C SER A 378 17.20 7.57 -21.16
N ASP A 379 17.14 7.34 -19.83
CA ASP A 379 15.93 6.86 -19.15
C ASP A 379 15.23 7.98 -18.36
N LYS A 380 14.04 8.39 -18.82
CA LYS A 380 13.26 9.47 -18.19
C LYS A 380 12.68 9.09 -16.82
N ARG A 381 12.81 7.84 -16.37
CA ARG A 381 12.37 7.36 -15.06
C ARG A 381 13.44 7.48 -13.98
N ALA A 382 14.68 7.80 -14.36
CA ALA A 382 15.84 7.83 -13.49
C ALA A 382 15.93 9.12 -12.68
N PHE A 383 15.00 9.37 -11.77
CA PHE A 383 14.94 10.59 -10.95
C PHE A 383 16.00 10.60 -9.85
N PHE A 384 17.27 10.69 -10.23
CA PHE A 384 18.39 10.63 -9.30
C PHE A 384 19.24 11.90 -9.32
N THR A 385 19.86 12.19 -8.18
CA THR A 385 20.99 13.09 -8.05
C THR A 385 21.98 12.54 -7.02
N ASN A 386 23.26 12.73 -7.26
CA ASN A 386 24.31 12.44 -6.28
C ASN A 386 25.06 13.72 -5.87
N TYR A 387 24.41 14.86 -5.97
CA TYR A 387 24.97 16.17 -5.63
C TYR A 387 25.52 16.19 -4.21
N GLY A 388 26.82 16.42 -4.06
CA GLY A 388 27.50 16.45 -2.77
C GLY A 388 27.71 15.08 -2.11
N SER A 389 27.38 13.96 -2.80
CA SER A 389 27.47 12.61 -2.24
C SER A 389 28.68 11.84 -2.74
N THR A 390 29.13 10.85 -1.93
CA THR A 390 30.12 9.84 -2.32
C THR A 390 29.42 8.57 -2.80
N LYS A 391 30.12 7.77 -3.62
CA LYS A 391 29.57 6.53 -4.19
C LYS A 391 29.27 5.46 -3.13
N GLU A 392 30.20 5.29 -2.19
CA GLU A 392 30.09 4.27 -1.15
C GLU A 392 29.04 4.70 -0.14
N PHE A 393 28.02 3.87 0.03
CA PHE A 393 26.99 4.10 1.02
C PHE A 393 27.55 3.90 2.43
N ASP A 394 27.36 4.92 3.29
CA ASP A 394 27.62 4.87 4.72
C ASP A 394 26.30 5.12 5.44
N GLY A 395 25.76 4.11 6.10
CA GLY A 395 24.46 4.15 6.77
C GLY A 395 24.28 5.25 7.84
N ASN A 396 25.34 6.01 8.13
CA ASN A 396 25.31 7.09 9.13
C ASN A 396 25.56 8.48 8.51
N LYS A 397 25.63 8.60 7.17
CA LYS A 397 25.98 9.86 6.52
C LYS A 397 25.03 10.21 5.39
N VAL A 398 24.43 11.39 5.47
CA VAL A 398 23.52 11.95 4.45
C VAL A 398 24.23 12.26 3.11
N SER A 399 25.56 12.31 3.08
CA SER A 399 26.35 12.61 1.89
C SER A 399 26.88 11.36 1.18
N THR A 400 26.10 10.26 1.18
CA THR A 400 26.49 8.98 0.57
C THR A 400 25.35 8.39 -0.28
N GLY A 401 25.69 7.67 -1.36
CA GLY A 401 24.71 7.08 -2.27
C GLY A 401 23.96 8.09 -3.13
N TRP A 402 22.90 7.66 -3.76
CA TRP A 402 22.03 8.48 -4.59
C TRP A 402 20.82 9.00 -3.82
N MET A 403 20.41 10.23 -4.11
CA MET A 403 19.14 10.80 -3.68
C MET A 403 18.12 10.70 -4.81
N CYS A 404 16.87 10.38 -4.47
CA CYS A 404 15.78 10.23 -5.42
C CYS A 404 14.81 11.41 -5.31
N TRP A 405 14.40 12.00 -6.44
CA TRP A 405 13.45 13.10 -6.49
C TRP A 405 12.20 12.79 -7.32
N LYS A 406 11.86 11.50 -7.40
CA LYS A 406 10.67 11.01 -8.08
C LYS A 406 9.40 11.64 -7.51
N PHE A 407 9.22 11.59 -6.19
CA PHE A 407 8.22 12.38 -5.49
C PHE A 407 8.83 13.73 -5.13
N CYS A 408 8.15 14.81 -5.49
CA CYS A 408 8.66 16.17 -5.24
C CYS A 408 7.53 17.16 -5.02
N GLY A 409 7.86 18.36 -4.54
CA GLY A 409 6.93 19.45 -4.27
C GLY A 409 6.48 20.25 -5.49
N LEU A 410 6.83 19.81 -6.72
CA LEU A 410 6.46 20.52 -7.94
C LEU A 410 5.06 20.10 -8.42
N ASP A 411 4.32 21.06 -8.98
CA ASP A 411 3.09 20.83 -9.73
C ASP A 411 3.39 20.40 -11.19
N TYR A 412 2.33 20.16 -11.95
CA TYR A 412 2.40 19.79 -13.37
C TYR A 412 3.14 20.81 -14.25
N ASN A 413 3.15 22.10 -13.86
CA ASN A 413 3.81 23.18 -14.57
C ASN A 413 5.24 23.46 -14.05
N ASP A 414 5.81 22.54 -13.29
CA ASP A 414 7.13 22.68 -12.65
C ASP A 414 7.24 23.89 -11.70
N LYS A 415 6.14 24.26 -11.05
CA LYS A 415 6.10 25.29 -10.02
C LYS A 415 5.99 24.66 -8.65
N LEU A 416 6.49 25.35 -7.63
CA LEU A 416 6.24 24.93 -6.25
C LEU A 416 4.74 25.01 -5.94
N ALA A 417 4.17 23.93 -5.44
CA ALA A 417 2.78 23.87 -5.00
C ALA A 417 2.41 24.93 -3.94
N GLN A 418 3.39 25.43 -3.20
CA GLN A 418 3.26 26.56 -2.25
C GLN A 418 2.80 27.88 -2.90
N GLN A 419 3.02 28.03 -4.20
CA GLN A 419 2.77 29.26 -4.96
C GLN A 419 1.46 29.22 -5.75
N ASP A 420 0.71 28.12 -5.66
CA ASP A 420 -0.54 27.92 -6.40
C ASP A 420 -1.75 28.63 -5.78
N GLY A 421 -1.61 29.19 -4.57
CA GLY A 421 -2.68 29.87 -3.84
C GLY A 421 -3.70 28.95 -3.17
N VAL A 422 -3.52 27.63 -3.26
CA VAL A 422 -4.39 26.66 -2.57
C VAL A 422 -4.12 26.71 -1.06
N PRO A 423 -5.16 26.82 -0.21
CA PRO A 423 -5.00 26.78 1.24
C PRO A 423 -4.45 25.43 1.72
N GLY A 424 -3.97 25.37 2.95
CA GLY A 424 -3.49 24.17 3.60
C GLY A 424 -2.01 24.22 3.99
N ASN A 425 -1.53 23.10 4.54
CA ASN A 425 -0.15 22.98 4.97
C ASN A 425 0.75 22.61 3.78
N TRP A 426 1.40 23.59 3.16
CA TRP A 426 2.26 23.43 2.00
C TRP A 426 3.51 22.55 2.22
N LYS A 427 3.80 22.16 3.46
CA LYS A 427 4.85 21.20 3.80
C LYS A 427 4.40 19.75 3.58
N ILE A 428 3.11 19.53 3.51
CA ILE A 428 2.48 18.22 3.28
C ILE A 428 2.24 18.05 1.79
N SER A 429 2.51 16.85 1.28
CA SER A 429 2.29 16.49 -0.11
C SER A 429 0.81 16.30 -0.43
N SER A 430 0.40 16.73 -1.63
CA SER A 430 -0.90 16.40 -2.23
C SER A 430 -0.77 15.37 -3.36
N ALA A 431 0.41 14.81 -3.57
CA ALA A 431 0.59 13.80 -4.61
C ALA A 431 -0.08 12.49 -4.22
N ASP A 432 -1.01 12.02 -5.04
CA ASP A 432 -1.65 10.71 -4.86
C ASP A 432 -0.67 9.58 -5.12
N MET A 433 -0.76 8.50 -4.32
CA MET A 433 0.08 7.32 -4.47
C MET A 433 -0.62 6.24 -5.28
N PRO A 434 -0.11 5.88 -6.48
CA PRO A 434 -0.66 4.76 -7.24
C PRO A 434 -0.35 3.44 -6.54
N ILE A 435 -1.39 2.65 -6.25
CA ILE A 435 -1.25 1.30 -5.69
C ILE A 435 -1.38 0.25 -6.79
N LEU A 436 -2.29 0.49 -7.74
CA LEU A 436 -2.49 -0.33 -8.93
C LEU A 436 -2.55 0.62 -10.14
N ARG A 437 -1.71 0.40 -11.14
CA ARG A 437 -1.69 1.20 -12.37
C ARG A 437 -1.47 0.36 -13.62
N LEU A 438 -1.82 0.91 -14.79
CA LEU A 438 -1.82 0.20 -16.06
C LEU A 438 -0.46 -0.43 -16.40
N ALA A 439 0.64 0.26 -16.12
CA ALA A 439 1.97 -0.29 -16.38
C ALA A 439 2.23 -1.61 -15.64
N GLU A 440 1.65 -1.80 -14.45
CA GLU A 440 1.72 -3.07 -13.75
C GLU A 440 0.98 -4.17 -14.52
N MET A 441 -0.18 -3.88 -15.07
CA MET A 441 -0.92 -4.85 -15.89
C MET A 441 -0.13 -5.24 -17.14
N TYR A 442 0.55 -4.29 -17.77
CA TYR A 442 1.43 -4.55 -18.91
C TYR A 442 2.58 -5.49 -18.54
N LEU A 443 3.25 -5.24 -17.41
CA LEU A 443 4.38 -6.05 -16.97
C LEU A 443 3.94 -7.38 -16.35
N ASN A 444 2.78 -7.45 -15.69
CA ASN A 444 2.20 -8.72 -15.21
C ASN A 444 1.85 -9.64 -16.38
N TYR A 445 1.22 -9.09 -17.42
CA TYR A 445 0.92 -9.83 -18.65
C TYR A 445 2.20 -10.36 -19.30
N ALA A 446 3.22 -9.52 -19.42
CA ALA A 446 4.49 -9.90 -20.05
C ALA A 446 5.27 -10.91 -19.22
N GLU A 447 5.31 -10.79 -17.88
CA GLU A 447 5.97 -11.75 -17.01
C GLU A 447 5.25 -13.10 -17.03
N ALA A 448 3.93 -13.10 -16.97
CA ALA A 448 3.12 -14.31 -17.08
C ALA A 448 3.38 -15.03 -18.42
N ASP A 449 3.41 -14.28 -19.53
CA ASP A 449 3.76 -14.84 -20.84
C ASP A 449 5.16 -15.46 -20.85
N ALA A 450 6.17 -14.77 -20.31
CA ALA A 450 7.52 -15.28 -20.25
C ALA A 450 7.60 -16.60 -19.43
N ARG A 451 6.90 -16.67 -18.29
CA ARG A 451 6.85 -17.87 -17.44
C ARG A 451 6.16 -19.05 -18.12
N LEU A 452 5.13 -18.81 -18.91
CA LEU A 452 4.44 -19.82 -19.72
C LEU A 452 5.30 -20.30 -20.92
N ASN A 453 6.26 -19.48 -21.37
CA ASN A 453 7.06 -19.73 -22.57
C ASN A 453 8.56 -19.98 -22.27
N GLY A 454 8.88 -20.61 -21.13
CA GLY A 454 10.25 -21.01 -20.80
C GLY A 454 11.20 -19.84 -20.50
N GLY A 455 10.69 -18.76 -19.93
CA GLY A 455 11.49 -17.65 -19.43
C GLY A 455 11.69 -16.49 -20.40
N THR A 456 11.00 -16.49 -21.55
CA THR A 456 11.12 -15.42 -22.55
C THR A 456 9.75 -15.01 -23.07
N VAL A 457 9.50 -13.72 -23.21
CA VAL A 457 8.25 -13.18 -23.77
C VAL A 457 8.13 -13.55 -25.25
N LYS A 458 7.01 -14.14 -25.63
CA LYS A 458 6.69 -14.57 -27.00
C LYS A 458 5.45 -13.90 -27.59
N ASP A 459 4.50 -13.52 -26.76
CA ASP A 459 3.23 -12.91 -27.17
C ASP A 459 3.48 -11.51 -27.76
N SER A 460 2.94 -11.26 -28.96
CA SER A 460 3.06 -9.97 -29.65
C SER A 460 2.39 -8.83 -28.92
N LYS A 461 1.29 -9.07 -28.18
CA LYS A 461 0.66 -8.05 -27.31
C LYS A 461 1.60 -7.67 -26.18
N ALA A 462 2.20 -8.67 -25.49
CA ALA A 462 3.17 -8.42 -24.42
C ALA A 462 4.35 -7.57 -24.90
N LEU A 463 4.91 -7.89 -26.07
CA LEU A 463 5.96 -7.11 -26.70
C LEU A 463 5.49 -5.68 -27.03
N GLY A 464 4.24 -5.53 -27.46
CA GLY A 464 3.61 -4.22 -27.70
C GLY A 464 3.53 -3.37 -26.43
N TYR A 465 3.05 -3.95 -25.34
CA TYR A 465 2.95 -3.27 -24.03
C TYR A 465 4.32 -2.83 -23.49
N ILE A 466 5.31 -3.69 -23.57
CA ILE A 466 6.68 -3.34 -23.19
C ILE A 466 7.21 -2.19 -24.06
N LYS A 467 6.95 -2.23 -25.36
CA LYS A 467 7.35 -1.17 -26.29
C LYS A 467 6.74 0.19 -25.91
N GLU A 468 5.47 0.23 -25.50
CA GLU A 468 4.82 1.45 -25.03
C GLU A 468 5.52 2.02 -23.80
N LEU A 469 5.84 1.19 -22.79
CA LEU A 469 6.57 1.62 -21.60
C LEU A 469 7.97 2.15 -21.95
N ARG A 470 8.70 1.45 -22.82
CA ARG A 470 10.05 1.85 -23.25
C ARG A 470 10.01 3.16 -24.05
N ASN A 471 9.02 3.34 -24.91
CA ASN A 471 8.82 4.58 -25.65
C ASN A 471 8.56 5.77 -24.70
N ARG A 472 7.70 5.59 -23.69
CA ARG A 472 7.46 6.62 -22.66
C ARG A 472 8.74 6.94 -21.89
N ALA A 473 9.54 5.95 -21.53
CA ALA A 473 10.81 6.12 -20.86
C ALA A 473 11.92 6.73 -21.75
N GLY A 474 11.71 6.81 -23.06
CA GLY A 474 12.68 7.36 -24.01
C GLY A 474 13.88 6.45 -24.27
N VAL A 475 13.72 5.14 -24.08
CA VAL A 475 14.83 4.16 -24.16
C VAL A 475 14.52 3.05 -25.16
N PRO A 476 15.55 2.44 -25.80
CA PRO A 476 15.33 1.42 -26.80
C PRO A 476 14.77 0.13 -26.18
N MET A 477 13.96 -0.58 -26.97
CA MET A 477 13.50 -1.91 -26.63
C MET A 477 14.60 -2.95 -26.94
N PRO A 478 14.95 -3.87 -26.03
CA PRO A 478 15.91 -4.92 -26.34
C PRO A 478 15.31 -5.97 -27.30
N THR A 479 16.18 -6.71 -27.96
CA THR A 479 15.78 -7.74 -28.95
C THR A 479 15.17 -8.98 -28.30
N THR A 480 15.51 -9.27 -27.05
CA THR A 480 15.01 -10.40 -26.28
C THR A 480 14.56 -9.93 -24.91
N ILE A 481 13.36 -10.30 -24.52
CA ILE A 481 12.78 -9.98 -23.22
C ILE A 481 12.77 -11.26 -22.38
N SER A 482 13.75 -11.40 -21.49
CA SER A 482 13.85 -12.51 -20.54
C SER A 482 13.19 -12.17 -19.19
N LEU A 483 13.00 -13.18 -18.34
CA LEU A 483 12.55 -12.96 -16.95
C LEU A 483 13.52 -12.07 -16.18
N GLU A 484 14.83 -12.26 -16.30
CA GLU A 484 15.83 -11.41 -15.62
C GLU A 484 15.71 -9.95 -16.08
N TRP A 485 15.55 -9.71 -17.37
CA TRP A 485 15.32 -8.37 -17.90
C TRP A 485 14.02 -7.77 -17.38
N LEU A 486 12.92 -8.57 -17.27
CA LEU A 486 11.64 -8.12 -16.72
C LEU A 486 11.76 -7.71 -15.24
N LEU A 487 12.55 -8.44 -14.45
CA LEU A 487 12.82 -8.07 -13.06
C LEU A 487 13.49 -6.68 -12.95
N ASP A 488 14.43 -6.37 -13.84
CA ASP A 488 15.07 -5.06 -13.89
C ASP A 488 14.15 -3.98 -14.49
N GLU A 489 13.31 -4.33 -15.48
CA GLU A 489 12.33 -3.37 -16.01
C GLU A 489 11.27 -3.01 -14.99
N ARG A 490 10.81 -3.99 -14.18
CA ARG A 490 9.92 -3.72 -13.04
C ARG A 490 10.59 -2.82 -12.00
N ALA A 491 11.89 -3.04 -11.71
CA ALA A 491 12.64 -2.16 -10.82
C ALA A 491 12.70 -0.72 -11.35
N ARG A 492 12.96 -0.52 -12.66
CA ARG A 492 12.98 0.81 -13.28
C ARG A 492 11.61 1.47 -13.27
N GLU A 493 10.57 0.70 -13.63
CA GLU A 493 9.21 1.23 -13.77
C GLU A 493 8.57 1.55 -12.41
N PHE A 494 8.75 0.67 -11.41
CA PHE A 494 8.09 0.77 -10.11
C PHE A 494 9.01 1.18 -8.96
N MET A 495 10.14 1.81 -9.25
CA MET A 495 11.03 2.34 -8.23
C MET A 495 10.23 3.16 -7.20
N TRP A 496 10.34 2.82 -5.92
CA TRP A 496 9.64 3.48 -4.82
C TRP A 496 8.10 3.48 -4.93
N GLU A 497 7.54 2.38 -5.47
CA GLU A 497 6.10 2.14 -5.48
C GLU A 497 5.69 0.87 -4.69
N GLY A 498 6.59 0.33 -3.86
CA GLY A 498 6.30 -0.81 -2.97
C GLY A 498 6.24 -2.18 -3.66
N HIS A 499 6.91 -2.35 -4.80
CA HIS A 499 6.90 -3.61 -5.55
C HIS A 499 8.13 -4.49 -5.34
N ARG A 500 9.26 -3.88 -4.92
CA ARG A 500 10.56 -4.52 -5.08
C ARG A 500 10.73 -5.80 -4.26
N ARG A 501 10.31 -5.81 -3.00
CA ARG A 501 10.38 -7.00 -2.14
C ARG A 501 9.63 -8.19 -2.73
N VAL A 502 8.38 -7.98 -3.10
CA VAL A 502 7.51 -9.02 -3.66
C VAL A 502 8.07 -9.58 -4.97
N ASP A 503 8.65 -8.72 -5.81
CA ASP A 503 9.31 -9.13 -7.04
C ASP A 503 10.55 -10.00 -6.75
N LEU A 504 11.43 -9.59 -5.84
CA LEU A 504 12.62 -10.36 -5.48
C LEU A 504 12.27 -11.72 -4.86
N ILE A 505 11.21 -11.81 -4.06
CA ILE A 505 10.72 -13.07 -3.49
C ILE A 505 10.22 -13.99 -4.60
N ARG A 506 9.37 -13.50 -5.50
CA ARG A 506 8.81 -14.27 -6.62
C ARG A 506 9.86 -14.78 -7.60
N PHE A 507 10.94 -14.01 -7.79
CA PHE A 507 12.08 -14.41 -8.63
C PHE A 507 13.13 -15.25 -7.90
N GLY A 508 12.92 -15.57 -6.61
CA GLY A 508 13.86 -16.33 -5.79
C GLY A 508 15.17 -15.60 -5.48
N LYS A 509 15.20 -14.26 -5.66
CA LYS A 509 16.39 -13.43 -5.45
C LYS A 509 16.55 -12.94 -4.02
N PHE A 510 15.46 -12.80 -3.29
CA PHE A 510 15.47 -12.25 -1.92
C PHE A 510 16.38 -13.06 -0.98
N THR A 511 16.27 -14.37 -1.02
CA THR A 511 17.06 -15.28 -0.15
C THR A 511 18.40 -15.71 -0.77
N ASP A 512 18.62 -15.47 -2.06
CA ASP A 512 19.79 -15.96 -2.80
C ASP A 512 21.06 -15.20 -2.42
N VAL A 513 22.11 -15.92 -1.99
CA VAL A 513 23.45 -15.37 -1.71
C VAL A 513 24.12 -14.76 -2.94
N ASN A 514 23.76 -15.22 -4.14
CA ASN A 514 24.33 -14.76 -5.41
C ASN A 514 23.62 -13.53 -5.97
N TYR A 515 22.59 -13.04 -5.27
CA TYR A 515 21.93 -11.76 -5.57
C TYR A 515 22.16 -10.76 -4.42
N PRO A 516 23.35 -10.15 -4.36
CA PRO A 516 23.70 -9.21 -3.30
C PRO A 516 23.04 -7.84 -3.52
N TRP A 517 22.83 -7.12 -2.43
CA TRP A 517 22.55 -5.68 -2.42
C TRP A 517 23.15 -5.03 -1.17
N THR A 518 23.35 -3.73 -1.21
CA THR A 518 23.91 -2.94 -0.11
C THR A 518 23.13 -3.19 1.20
N LEU A 519 23.83 -3.57 2.25
CA LEU A 519 23.33 -3.91 3.59
C LEU A 519 22.44 -5.16 3.70
N LYS A 520 22.36 -6.02 2.70
CA LYS A 520 21.67 -7.30 2.82
C LYS A 520 22.19 -8.08 4.04
N GLY A 521 21.30 -8.47 4.95
CA GLY A 521 21.65 -9.14 6.21
C GLY A 521 22.62 -8.35 7.08
N GLY A 522 22.65 -7.03 7.00
CA GLY A 522 23.54 -6.13 7.73
C GLY A 522 24.98 -6.09 7.21
N ILE A 523 25.26 -6.71 6.05
CA ILE A 523 26.58 -6.74 5.42
C ILE A 523 26.66 -5.72 4.28
N LEU A 524 27.62 -4.79 4.31
CA LEU A 524 27.71 -3.71 3.35
C LEU A 524 27.74 -4.20 1.88
N ASN A 525 28.52 -5.24 1.57
CA ASN A 525 28.57 -5.83 0.23
C ASN A 525 27.43 -6.83 -0.04
N GLY A 526 26.57 -7.10 0.94
CA GLY A 526 25.36 -7.89 0.83
C GLY A 526 25.49 -9.34 0.36
N LYS A 527 26.69 -9.90 0.36
CA LYS A 527 26.93 -11.26 -0.12
C LYS A 527 26.64 -12.30 0.97
N ILE A 528 25.34 -12.42 1.29
CA ILE A 528 24.81 -13.35 2.30
C ILE A 528 23.45 -13.91 1.84
N ALA A 529 23.12 -15.12 2.30
CA ALA A 529 21.78 -15.66 2.16
C ALA A 529 20.87 -15.16 3.27
N ILE A 530 19.66 -14.72 2.92
CA ILE A 530 18.61 -14.42 3.91
C ILE A 530 17.85 -15.73 4.22
N PRO A 531 17.60 -16.06 5.49
CA PRO A 531 16.79 -17.23 5.86
C PRO A 531 15.40 -17.18 5.21
N SER A 532 14.92 -18.32 4.73
CA SER A 532 13.66 -18.40 3.97
C SER A 532 12.43 -17.91 4.75
N TYR A 533 12.40 -18.10 6.07
CA TYR A 533 11.29 -17.62 6.89
C TYR A 533 11.12 -16.09 6.85
N ARG A 534 12.17 -15.33 6.52
CA ARG A 534 12.12 -13.87 6.38
C ARG A 534 11.43 -13.39 5.10
N THR A 535 10.93 -14.29 4.26
CA THR A 535 10.05 -13.94 3.14
C THR A 535 8.66 -13.49 3.60
N ILE A 536 8.31 -13.74 4.86
CA ILE A 536 7.15 -13.16 5.56
C ILE A 536 7.61 -12.53 6.87
N PHE A 537 6.81 -11.62 7.42
CA PHE A 537 7.06 -11.01 8.71
C PHE A 537 6.38 -11.80 9.85
N PRO A 538 6.85 -11.63 11.11
CA PRO A 538 6.20 -12.24 12.26
C PRO A 538 4.83 -11.63 12.54
N ILE A 539 3.92 -12.42 13.13
CA ILE A 539 2.73 -11.88 13.80
C ILE A 539 3.21 -11.06 15.01
N ILE A 540 2.65 -9.87 15.18
CA ILE A 540 3.09 -8.96 16.25
C ILE A 540 2.82 -9.54 17.65
N GLN A 541 3.75 -9.34 18.57
CA GLN A 541 3.70 -9.95 19.91
C GLN A 541 2.49 -9.53 20.73
N SER A 542 2.03 -8.29 20.58
CA SER A 542 0.83 -7.81 21.28
C SER A 542 -0.43 -8.60 20.93
N ASP A 543 -0.59 -8.96 19.63
CA ASP A 543 -1.74 -9.74 19.17
C ASP A 543 -1.65 -11.21 19.61
N LEU A 544 -0.47 -11.83 19.52
CA LEU A 544 -0.23 -13.18 20.08
C LEU A 544 -0.52 -13.27 21.57
N SER A 545 -0.22 -12.21 22.33
CA SER A 545 -0.45 -12.17 23.77
C SER A 545 -1.92 -11.99 24.14
N SER A 546 -2.70 -11.35 23.29
CA SER A 546 -4.13 -11.06 23.50
C SER A 546 -5.05 -12.10 22.87
N ASN A 547 -4.58 -12.88 21.90
CA ASN A 547 -5.35 -13.84 21.15
C ASN A 547 -4.69 -15.23 21.09
N ASN A 548 -5.13 -16.13 21.97
CA ASN A 548 -4.59 -17.49 22.09
C ASN A 548 -4.88 -18.39 20.87
N ASN A 549 -5.71 -17.94 19.90
CA ASN A 549 -6.01 -18.67 18.66
C ASN A 549 -4.93 -18.42 17.59
N LEU A 550 -4.00 -17.50 17.85
CA LEU A 550 -2.89 -17.20 16.95
C LEU A 550 -1.65 -18.03 17.29
N ILE A 551 -0.90 -18.36 16.27
CA ILE A 551 0.38 -19.06 16.37
C ILE A 551 1.38 -18.28 15.53
N GLN A 552 2.58 -18.06 16.07
CA GLN A 552 3.65 -17.36 15.39
C GLN A 552 4.03 -18.06 14.06
N ASN A 553 4.48 -17.31 13.09
CA ASN A 553 5.07 -17.83 11.86
C ASN A 553 6.37 -18.59 12.16
N GLU A 554 6.59 -19.66 11.41
CA GLU A 554 7.78 -20.49 11.59
C GLU A 554 9.07 -19.67 11.42
N GLY A 555 10.03 -19.87 12.32
CA GLY A 555 11.32 -19.16 12.34
C GLY A 555 11.37 -17.93 13.24
N TYR A 556 10.24 -17.48 13.81
CA TYR A 556 10.14 -16.34 14.73
C TYR A 556 9.80 -16.72 16.17
#